data_8c5e990328a31afae7978929f1de3683
#
_entry.id   8c5e990328a31afae7978929f1de3683
#
_cell.length_a   1.000
_cell.length_b   1.000
_cell.length_c   1.000
_cell.angle_alpha   90.00
_cell.angle_beta   90.00
_cell.angle_gamma   90.00
#
_symmetry.space_group_name_H-M   'P 1'
#
loop_
_entity.id
_entity.type
_entity.pdbx_description
1 polymer ?
#
loop_
_entity_poly.entity_id
_entity_poly.type
_entity_poly.pdbx_seq_one_letter_code
_entity_poly.pdbx_strand_id
1 'polypeptide(L)'
;MGSTRARTPKNFVLDDRLERYRDAIEYLPASFAGRWAEACWPLGADGGDRFREVRLDLGCGKGSFLVAAALAEPDVLFIGVDVQPVCIAYAAQRIVESGVRNALVVPGNGERLAHMFAAGELSAITLNFPTPHPRKREALSLIHI
;
A
#
# COMPACT_ATOMS: atom_id res chain seq x y z
N MET A 1 23.14 -6.20 -8.49
CA MET A 1 22.25 -7.17 -7.86
C MET A 1 20.83 -7.00 -8.36
N GLY A 2 20.35 -7.98 -9.05
CA GLY A 2 19.02 -7.91 -9.61
C GLY A 2 17.93 -8.18 -8.59
N SER A 3 16.89 -7.39 -8.60
CA SER A 3 15.65 -7.77 -7.92
C SER A 3 14.99 -8.90 -8.69
N THR A 4 14.35 -9.82 -7.99
CA THR A 4 13.55 -10.86 -8.64
C THR A 4 12.36 -10.21 -9.31
N ARG A 5 12.23 -10.40 -10.60
CA ARG A 5 11.06 -9.88 -11.32
C ARG A 5 9.85 -10.75 -11.05
N ALA A 6 8.72 -10.14 -10.81
CA ALA A 6 7.45 -10.86 -10.73
C ALA A 6 7.12 -11.47 -12.11
N ARG A 7 6.62 -12.69 -12.10
CA ARG A 7 6.20 -13.36 -13.35
C ARG A 7 4.94 -12.70 -13.90
N THR A 8 4.91 -12.51 -15.21
CA THR A 8 3.75 -11.95 -15.89
C THR A 8 3.32 -12.84 -17.06
N PRO A 9 2.04 -12.87 -17.40
CA PRO A 9 1.59 -13.57 -18.61
C PRO A 9 2.16 -12.87 -19.86
N LYS A 10 2.18 -13.62 -20.97
CA LYS A 10 2.74 -13.19 -22.24
C LYS A 10 2.12 -11.88 -22.78
N ASN A 11 0.83 -11.69 -22.54
CA ASN A 11 0.06 -10.53 -22.98
C ASN A 11 -0.08 -9.44 -21.93
N PHE A 12 0.74 -9.48 -20.89
CA PHE A 12 0.71 -8.48 -19.84
C PHE A 12 1.37 -7.19 -20.32
N VAL A 13 0.63 -6.08 -20.28
CA VAL A 13 1.15 -4.75 -20.58
C VAL A 13 1.04 -3.92 -19.31
N LEU A 14 2.19 -3.57 -18.72
CA LEU A 14 2.25 -2.93 -17.42
C LEU A 14 1.52 -1.58 -17.40
N ASP A 15 1.80 -0.71 -18.36
CA ASP A 15 1.20 0.62 -18.39
C ASP A 15 -0.32 0.57 -18.49
N ASP A 16 -0.85 -0.35 -19.29
CA ASP A 16 -2.30 -0.55 -19.41
C ASP A 16 -2.92 -0.99 -18.09
N ARG A 17 -2.23 -1.89 -17.37
CA ARG A 17 -2.70 -2.38 -16.07
C ARG A 17 -2.68 -1.30 -15.00
N LEU A 18 -1.60 -0.52 -14.94
CA LEU A 18 -1.50 0.60 -14.00
C LEU A 18 -2.59 1.64 -14.25
N GLU A 19 -2.86 1.96 -15.52
CA GLU A 19 -3.92 2.91 -15.86
C GLU A 19 -5.32 2.34 -15.53
N ARG A 20 -5.54 1.07 -15.84
CA ARG A 20 -6.85 0.42 -15.60
C ARG A 20 -7.24 0.39 -14.13
N TYR A 21 -6.26 0.20 -13.23
CA TYR A 21 -6.51 0.07 -11.80
C TYR A 21 -5.99 1.26 -11.00
N ARG A 22 -5.79 2.39 -11.65
CA ARG A 22 -5.18 3.58 -11.02
C ARG A 22 -5.95 4.10 -9.81
N ASP A 23 -7.23 3.84 -9.71
CA ASP A 23 -8.04 4.31 -8.58
C ASP A 23 -7.61 3.69 -7.25
N ALA A 24 -6.94 2.54 -7.30
CA ALA A 24 -6.38 1.89 -6.12
C ALA A 24 -4.92 2.25 -5.86
N ILE A 25 -4.33 3.16 -6.66
CA ILE A 25 -2.92 3.53 -6.56
C ILE A 25 -2.80 4.99 -6.15
N GLU A 26 -2.07 5.27 -5.07
CA GLU A 26 -1.79 6.63 -4.63
C GLU A 26 -0.36 7.00 -5.01
N TYR A 27 -0.20 7.93 -5.94
CA TYR A 27 1.10 8.39 -6.41
C TYR A 27 1.66 9.58 -5.61
N LEU A 28 0.83 10.22 -4.79
CA LEU A 28 1.21 11.40 -4.00
C LEU A 28 0.91 11.18 -2.52
N PRO A 29 1.52 10.15 -1.91
CA PRO A 29 1.17 9.79 -0.53
C PRO A 29 1.52 10.87 0.50
N ALA A 30 2.52 11.72 0.22
CA ALA A 30 2.89 12.79 1.15
C ALA A 30 1.75 13.77 1.40
N SER A 31 0.81 13.91 0.46
CA SER A 31 -0.35 14.79 0.63
C SER A 31 -1.28 14.35 1.76
N PHE A 32 -1.18 13.10 2.18
CA PHE A 32 -2.02 12.55 3.26
C PHE A 32 -1.29 12.44 4.60
N ALA A 33 -0.01 12.82 4.68
CA ALA A 33 0.74 12.70 5.93
C ALA A 33 0.02 13.40 7.09
N GLY A 34 -0.23 12.66 8.16
CA GLY A 34 -0.96 13.16 9.34
C GLY A 34 -2.48 13.12 9.22
N ARG A 35 -3.03 12.76 8.07
CA ARG A 35 -4.48 12.78 7.85
C ARG A 35 -5.02 11.63 7.01
N TRP A 36 -4.28 10.54 6.92
CA TRP A 36 -4.73 9.36 6.15
C TRP A 36 -6.11 8.86 6.60
N ALA A 37 -6.30 8.71 7.89
CA ALA A 37 -7.55 8.16 8.43
C ALA A 37 -8.76 9.07 8.18
N GLU A 38 -8.54 10.36 8.00
CA GLU A 38 -9.62 11.36 7.92
C GLU A 38 -9.89 11.83 6.50
N ALA A 39 -8.90 11.73 5.62
CA ALA A 39 -8.97 12.34 4.29
C ALA A 39 -8.81 11.35 3.14
N CYS A 40 -8.33 10.14 3.39
CA CYS A 40 -8.10 9.16 2.35
C CYS A 40 -9.26 8.16 2.28
N TRP A 41 -9.95 8.15 1.16
CA TRP A 41 -11.10 7.27 0.94
C TRP A 41 -10.88 6.48 -0.35
N PRO A 42 -10.18 5.33 -0.26
CA PRO A 42 -9.91 4.51 -1.45
C PRO A 42 -11.17 4.10 -2.18
N LEU A 43 -11.09 4.05 -3.50
CA LEU A 43 -12.17 3.60 -4.39
C LEU A 43 -13.51 4.31 -4.15
N GLY A 44 -13.45 5.59 -3.77
CA GLY A 44 -14.67 6.36 -3.54
C GLY A 44 -15.48 5.85 -2.36
N ALA A 45 -14.82 5.26 -1.38
CA ALA A 45 -15.49 4.87 -0.14
C ALA A 45 -16.22 6.07 0.46
N ASP A 46 -17.34 5.82 1.09
CA ASP A 46 -18.09 6.88 1.72
C ASP A 46 -17.31 7.48 2.88
N GLY A 47 -17.00 8.76 2.78
CA GLY A 47 -16.24 9.48 3.78
C GLY A 47 -17.04 9.88 5.03
N GLY A 48 -18.16 9.23 5.29
CA GLY A 48 -19.02 9.56 6.44
C GLY A 48 -18.29 9.43 7.77
N ASP A 49 -17.57 8.35 7.95
CA ASP A 49 -16.80 8.09 9.15
C ASP A 49 -15.34 7.88 8.79
N ARG A 50 -14.45 8.45 9.60
CA ARG A 50 -13.02 8.24 9.40
C ARG A 50 -12.63 6.82 9.79
N PHE A 51 -11.51 6.34 9.24
CA PHE A 51 -10.97 5.06 9.63
C PHE A 51 -10.48 5.09 11.10
N ARG A 52 -10.66 3.98 11.79
CA ARG A 52 -10.25 3.82 13.19
C ARG A 52 -8.73 3.75 13.33
N GLU A 53 -8.07 3.11 12.37
CA GLU A 53 -6.62 2.91 12.37
C GLU A 53 -6.09 2.97 10.95
N VAL A 54 -4.78 3.22 10.83
CA VAL A 54 -4.04 3.11 9.58
C VAL A 54 -2.93 2.09 9.77
N ARG A 55 -2.86 1.09 8.90
CA ARG A 55 -1.82 0.05 8.94
C ARG A 55 -1.10 -0.03 7.61
N LEU A 56 0.19 -0.32 7.68
CA LEU A 56 1.06 -0.40 6.51
C LEU A 56 1.49 -1.84 6.27
N ASP A 57 1.41 -2.28 5.01
CA ASP A 57 2.00 -3.53 4.53
C ASP A 57 3.20 -3.17 3.65
N LEU A 58 4.39 -3.22 4.21
CA LEU A 58 5.62 -2.84 3.50
C LEU A 58 6.18 -4.06 2.78
N GLY A 59 6.33 -3.94 1.46
CA GLY A 59 6.62 -5.07 0.60
C GLY A 59 5.36 -5.89 0.32
N CYS A 60 4.28 -5.22 -0.05
CA CYS A 60 2.96 -5.86 -0.15
C CYS A 60 2.84 -6.88 -1.29
N GLY A 61 3.80 -6.92 -2.21
CA GLY A 61 3.77 -7.84 -3.34
C GLY A 61 2.51 -7.67 -4.17
N LYS A 62 1.87 -8.79 -4.51
CA LYS A 62 0.65 -8.79 -5.34
C LYS A 62 -0.64 -8.56 -4.55
N GLY A 63 -0.54 -8.24 -3.27
CA GLY A 63 -1.66 -7.75 -2.47
C GLY A 63 -2.56 -8.81 -1.84
N SER A 64 -2.17 -10.08 -1.81
CA SER A 64 -3.00 -11.13 -1.21
C SER A 64 -3.25 -10.88 0.28
N PHE A 65 -2.20 -10.62 1.05
CA PHE A 65 -2.32 -10.31 2.47
C PHE A 65 -3.09 -9.00 2.69
N LEU A 66 -2.75 -7.99 1.90
CA LEU A 66 -3.36 -6.65 2.01
C LEU A 66 -4.89 -6.74 1.88
N VAL A 67 -5.38 -7.41 0.85
CA VAL A 67 -6.82 -7.54 0.60
C VAL A 67 -7.49 -8.41 1.67
N ALA A 68 -6.85 -9.52 2.07
CA ALA A 68 -7.40 -10.36 3.12
C ALA A 68 -7.55 -9.59 4.44
N ALA A 69 -6.54 -8.79 4.81
CA ALA A 69 -6.60 -7.95 6.01
C ALA A 69 -7.69 -6.89 5.90
N ALA A 70 -7.82 -6.25 4.76
CA ALA A 70 -8.85 -5.24 4.53
C ALA A 70 -10.26 -5.81 4.64
N LEU A 71 -10.48 -7.01 4.10
CA LEU A 71 -11.77 -7.70 4.21
C LEU A 71 -12.12 -8.03 5.66
N ALA A 72 -11.11 -8.39 6.47
CA ALA A 72 -11.31 -8.78 7.87
C ALA A 72 -11.60 -7.57 8.76
N GLU A 73 -11.09 -6.38 8.43
CA GLU A 73 -11.22 -5.18 9.25
C GLU A 73 -11.61 -3.96 8.41
N PRO A 74 -12.90 -3.83 8.05
CA PRO A 74 -13.35 -2.77 7.13
C PRO A 74 -13.18 -1.34 7.65
N ASP A 75 -13.04 -1.16 8.95
CA ASP A 75 -12.88 0.15 9.59
C ASP A 75 -11.41 0.58 9.74
N VAL A 76 -10.50 -0.22 9.23
CA VAL A 76 -9.06 0.07 9.22
C VAL A 76 -8.61 0.36 7.79
N LEU A 77 -7.82 1.41 7.61
CA LEU A 77 -7.21 1.71 6.32
C LEU A 77 -5.90 0.93 6.18
N PHE A 78 -5.79 0.13 5.14
CA PHE A 78 -4.59 -0.64 4.82
C PHE A 78 -3.87 -0.04 3.62
N ILE A 79 -2.60 0.28 3.79
CA ILE A 79 -1.76 0.86 2.75
C ILE A 79 -0.64 -0.11 2.43
N GLY A 80 -0.59 -0.59 1.20
CA GLY A 80 0.49 -1.44 0.72
C GLY A 80 1.54 -0.62 0.00
N VAL A 81 2.81 -0.89 0.26
CA VAL A 81 3.93 -0.24 -0.42
C VAL A 81 4.81 -1.31 -1.05
N ASP A 82 5.17 -1.12 -2.29
CA ASP A 82 6.10 -2.01 -2.99
C ASP A 82 6.90 -1.23 -4.03
N VAL A 83 8.14 -1.66 -4.26
CA VAL A 83 9.03 -1.03 -5.24
C VAL A 83 8.81 -1.53 -6.67
N GLN A 84 8.22 -2.73 -6.82
CA GLN A 84 8.04 -3.35 -8.13
C GLN A 84 6.73 -2.90 -8.77
N PRO A 85 6.78 -2.21 -9.92
CA PRO A 85 5.56 -1.76 -10.59
C PRO A 85 4.60 -2.89 -10.95
N VAL A 86 5.11 -4.06 -11.30
CA VAL A 86 4.28 -5.23 -11.60
C VAL A 86 3.49 -5.66 -10.36
N CYS A 87 4.10 -5.65 -9.19
CA CYS A 87 3.40 -5.96 -7.94
C CYS A 87 2.33 -4.93 -7.64
N ILE A 88 2.62 -3.65 -7.83
CA ILE A 88 1.64 -2.57 -7.67
C ILE A 88 0.44 -2.79 -8.59
N ALA A 89 0.67 -3.13 -9.86
CA ALA A 89 -0.42 -3.39 -10.80
C ALA A 89 -1.31 -4.56 -10.35
N TYR A 90 -0.72 -5.67 -9.93
CA TYR A 90 -1.49 -6.82 -9.44
C TYR A 90 -2.21 -6.52 -8.13
N ALA A 91 -1.57 -5.82 -7.20
CA ALA A 91 -2.21 -5.46 -5.94
C ALA A 91 -3.39 -4.51 -6.18
N ALA A 92 -3.22 -3.51 -7.04
CA ALA A 92 -4.30 -2.58 -7.41
C ALA A 92 -5.47 -3.33 -8.06
N GLN A 93 -5.17 -4.26 -8.98
CA GLN A 93 -6.19 -5.09 -9.60
C GLN A 93 -6.98 -5.89 -8.56
N ARG A 94 -6.28 -6.52 -7.62
CA ARG A 94 -6.90 -7.31 -6.56
C ARG A 94 -7.81 -6.45 -5.68
N ILE A 95 -7.37 -5.24 -5.35
CA ILE A 95 -8.18 -4.29 -4.57
C ILE A 95 -9.47 -3.94 -5.32
N VAL A 96 -9.35 -3.53 -6.57
CA VAL A 96 -10.51 -3.13 -7.38
C VAL A 96 -11.47 -4.30 -7.58
N GLU A 97 -10.96 -5.47 -7.95
CA GLU A 97 -11.79 -6.64 -8.25
C GLU A 97 -12.44 -7.26 -7.02
N SER A 98 -11.81 -7.14 -5.85
CA SER A 98 -12.40 -7.62 -4.59
C SER A 98 -13.45 -6.67 -4.02
N GLY A 99 -13.46 -5.43 -4.45
CA GLY A 99 -14.42 -4.43 -3.97
C GLY A 99 -14.14 -3.87 -2.59
N VAL A 100 -12.95 -4.10 -2.03
CA VAL A 100 -12.60 -3.50 -0.73
C VAL A 100 -12.46 -1.99 -0.87
N ARG A 101 -12.92 -1.25 0.12
CA ARG A 101 -12.89 0.23 0.12
C ARG A 101 -11.97 0.82 1.17
N ASN A 102 -11.14 0.00 1.76
CA ASN A 102 -10.23 0.39 2.84
C ASN A 102 -8.80 -0.07 2.58
N ALA A 103 -8.42 -0.18 1.31
CA ALA A 103 -7.07 -0.53 0.91
C ALA A 103 -6.64 0.25 -0.32
N LEU A 104 -5.37 0.59 -0.37
CA LEU A 104 -4.73 1.17 -1.56
C LEU A 104 -3.25 0.78 -1.57
N VAL A 105 -2.60 1.02 -2.70
CA VAL A 105 -1.17 0.76 -2.83
C VAL A 105 -0.41 2.01 -3.25
N VAL A 106 0.83 2.09 -2.80
CA VAL A 106 1.74 3.21 -3.06
C VAL A 106 3.02 2.65 -3.67
N PRO A 107 3.39 3.07 -4.89
CA PRO A 107 4.68 2.70 -5.46
C PRO A 107 5.81 3.41 -4.70
N GLY A 108 6.80 2.66 -4.26
CA GLY A 108 7.92 3.25 -3.58
C GLY A 108 8.64 2.27 -2.66
N ASN A 109 9.60 2.80 -1.93
CA ASN A 109 10.38 2.01 -0.98
C ASN A 109 10.24 2.55 0.45
N GLY A 110 10.73 1.77 1.42
CA GLY A 110 10.64 2.13 2.83
C GLY A 110 11.42 3.38 3.23
N GLU A 111 12.34 3.85 2.39
CA GLU A 111 13.15 5.03 2.69
C GLU A 111 12.34 6.32 2.72
N ARG A 112 11.15 6.33 2.10
CA ARG A 112 10.29 7.52 2.04
C ARG A 112 9.15 7.51 3.05
N LEU A 113 9.10 6.54 3.94
CA LEU A 113 7.97 6.40 4.88
C LEU A 113 7.80 7.62 5.77
N ALA A 114 8.91 8.26 6.19
CA ALA A 114 8.86 9.45 7.03
C ALA A 114 8.20 10.65 6.33
N HIS A 115 8.16 10.65 5.00
CA HIS A 115 7.49 11.69 4.21
C HIS A 115 6.03 11.34 3.91
N MET A 116 5.67 10.09 4.03
CA MET A 116 4.32 9.59 3.73
C MET A 116 3.41 9.61 4.95
N PHE A 117 3.98 9.44 6.13
CA PHE A 117 3.23 9.33 7.39
C PHE A 117 3.80 10.26 8.44
N ALA A 118 2.92 10.83 9.26
CA ALA A 118 3.32 11.56 10.45
C ALA A 118 3.75 10.58 11.55
N ALA A 119 4.55 11.07 12.49
CA ALA A 119 4.93 10.28 13.66
C ALA A 119 3.68 9.80 14.41
N GLY A 120 3.63 8.51 14.72
CA GLY A 120 2.51 7.91 15.44
C GLY A 120 1.23 7.68 14.62
N GLU A 121 1.24 7.98 13.33
CA GLU A 121 0.05 7.81 12.48
C GLU A 121 -0.28 6.34 12.21
N LEU A 122 0.73 5.50 12.05
CA LEU A 122 0.55 4.08 11.78
C LEU A 122 0.35 3.30 13.09
N SER A 123 -0.70 2.48 13.14
CA SER A 123 -0.97 1.59 14.27
C SER A 123 -0.14 0.32 14.23
N ALA A 124 0.23 -0.12 13.02
CA ALA A 124 1.00 -1.34 12.81
C ALA A 124 1.69 -1.32 11.45
N ILE A 125 2.79 -2.03 11.35
CA ILE A 125 3.49 -2.27 10.09
C ILE A 125 3.73 -3.76 9.94
N THR A 126 3.31 -4.32 8.81
CA THR A 126 3.64 -5.68 8.42
C THR A 126 4.79 -5.64 7.43
N LEU A 127 5.78 -6.49 7.65
CA LEU A 127 6.96 -6.60 6.81
C LEU A 127 6.94 -7.92 6.06
N ASN A 128 6.81 -7.85 4.74
CA ASN A 128 6.76 -9.03 3.88
C ASN A 128 8.00 -9.10 2.99
N PHE A 129 9.19 -9.04 3.60
CA PHE A 129 10.43 -9.17 2.86
C PHE A 129 10.89 -10.61 2.83
N PRO A 130 11.37 -11.11 1.68
CA PRO A 130 11.99 -12.42 1.61
C PRO A 130 13.24 -12.53 2.50
N THR A 131 13.98 -11.40 2.64
CA THR A 131 15.17 -11.30 3.49
C THR A 131 15.20 -9.96 4.21
N PRO A 132 15.68 -9.90 5.46
CA PRO A 132 15.82 -8.63 6.17
C PRO A 132 16.75 -7.67 5.44
N HIS A 133 16.44 -6.38 5.48
CA HIS A 133 17.24 -5.34 4.85
C HIS A 133 17.48 -4.20 5.86
N PRO A 134 18.74 -3.85 6.20
CA PRO A 134 19.04 -2.84 7.22
C PRO A 134 18.40 -1.47 6.96
N ARG A 135 18.42 -1.01 5.71
CA ARG A 135 17.84 0.29 5.36
C ARG A 135 16.34 0.36 5.64
N LYS A 136 15.65 -0.75 5.50
CA LYS A 136 14.21 -0.80 5.80
C LYS A 136 13.94 -0.69 7.29
N ARG A 137 14.82 -1.26 8.11
CA ARG A 137 14.76 -1.11 9.57
C ARG A 137 14.97 0.35 9.99
N GLU A 138 15.94 1.02 9.38
CA GLU A 138 16.20 2.43 9.64
C GLU A 138 14.99 3.29 9.29
N ALA A 139 14.39 3.07 8.12
CA ALA A 139 13.19 3.78 7.70
C ALA A 139 12.04 3.58 8.68
N LEU A 140 11.85 2.36 9.18
CA LEU A 140 10.80 2.05 10.14
C LEU A 140 11.01 2.76 11.47
N SER A 141 12.25 2.93 11.93
CA SER A 141 12.55 3.64 13.17
C SER A 141 12.20 5.12 13.11
N LEU A 142 12.17 5.71 11.91
CA LEU A 142 11.88 7.14 11.72
C LEU A 142 10.40 7.49 11.89
N ILE A 143 9.50 6.53 11.77
CA ILE A 143 8.05 6.81 11.84
C ILE A 143 7.44 6.60 13.22
N HIS A 144 8.17 6.08 14.17
CA HIS A 144 7.75 5.91 15.57
C HIS A 144 6.36 5.31 15.71
N ILE A 145 6.24 4.03 15.45
CA ILE A 145 4.97 3.31 15.60
C ILE A 145 4.53 3.29 17.05
#